data_d2c95df40a075b6b0fe0b0b5cda8e86f
#
_entry.id   d2c95df40a075b6b0fe0b0b5cda8e86f
#
_cell.length_a   1.000
_cell.length_b   1.000
_cell.length_c   1.000
_cell.angle_alpha   90.00
_cell.angle_beta   90.00
_cell.angle_gamma   90.00
#
_symmetry.space_group_name_H-M   'P 1'
#
loop_
_entity.id
_entity.type
_entity.pdbx_description
1 polymer ?
#
loop_
_entity_poly.entity_id
_entity_poly.type
_entity_poly.pdbx_seq_one_letter_code
_entity_poly.pdbx_strand_id
1 'polypeptide(L)'
;MEKHSALAEQFHHELTSKNRVTYIYKIDENYIAEISLVFDMKDADYTIAHQRIYISRLIVKREYRRQGIGKRLLSFAIEKAKEMAYKEASIGVDLDNYPALKLYIESGFDKVICIDKDDQGAYIKLLKTL
;
A
#
# COMPACT_ATOMS: atom_id res chain seq x y z
N MET A 1 3.81 8.30 23.55
CA MET A 1 2.46 8.33 23.05
C MET A 1 1.83 6.96 23.12
N GLU A 2 1.17 6.73 24.19
CA GLU A 2 0.49 5.46 24.42
C GLU A 2 -0.48 5.13 23.31
N LYS A 3 -1.18 6.15 22.81
CA LYS A 3 -2.15 5.94 21.73
C LYS A 3 -1.52 5.30 20.51
N HIS A 4 -0.32 5.72 20.14
CA HIS A 4 0.32 5.19 18.94
C HIS A 4 0.73 3.73 19.10
N SER A 5 1.18 3.35 20.29
CA SER A 5 1.52 1.95 20.54
C SER A 5 0.26 1.07 20.50
N ALA A 6 -0.81 1.53 21.14
CA ALA A 6 -2.07 0.79 21.14
C ALA A 6 -2.66 0.71 19.73
N LEU A 7 -2.52 1.79 18.96
CA LEU A 7 -3.07 1.83 17.60
C LEU A 7 -2.37 0.86 16.66
N ALA A 8 -1.08 0.64 16.86
CA ALA A 8 -0.34 -0.30 16.01
C ALA A 8 -0.89 -1.71 16.09
N GLU A 9 -1.48 -2.08 17.22
CA GLU A 9 -2.04 -3.40 17.39
C GLU A 9 -3.36 -3.59 16.62
N GLN A 10 -3.97 -2.50 16.16
CA GLN A 10 -5.22 -2.57 15.40
C GLN A 10 -5.01 -3.07 13.97
N PHE A 11 -3.75 -3.24 13.54
CA PHE A 11 -3.44 -3.72 12.20
C PHE A 11 -3.77 -5.20 11.98
N HIS A 12 -4.27 -5.89 12.99
CA HIS A 12 -4.50 -7.33 12.89
C HIS A 12 -5.78 -7.73 12.18
N HIS A 13 -6.66 -6.78 11.89
CA HIS A 13 -7.88 -7.10 11.15
C HIS A 13 -7.55 -7.28 9.68
N GLU A 14 -7.83 -8.47 9.15
CA GLU A 14 -7.57 -8.74 7.75
C GLU A 14 -8.75 -9.46 7.11
N LEU A 15 -8.99 -9.11 5.85
CA LEU A 15 -9.98 -9.76 5.01
C LEU A 15 -9.24 -10.43 3.87
N THR A 16 -9.38 -11.73 3.74
CA THR A 16 -8.61 -12.50 2.78
C THR A 16 -9.53 -13.14 1.74
N SER A 17 -9.13 -13.02 0.47
CA SER A 17 -9.73 -13.76 -0.62
C SER A 17 -8.60 -14.50 -1.34
N LYS A 18 -8.93 -15.22 -2.42
CA LYS A 18 -7.91 -15.95 -3.18
C LYS A 18 -6.82 -15.03 -3.72
N ASN A 19 -7.16 -13.78 -4.00
CA ASN A 19 -6.26 -12.88 -4.73
C ASN A 19 -5.88 -11.64 -3.95
N ARG A 20 -6.43 -11.43 -2.76
CA ARG A 20 -6.25 -10.16 -2.04
C ARG A 20 -6.29 -10.38 -0.54
N VAL A 21 -5.37 -9.73 0.15
CA VAL A 21 -5.43 -9.59 1.60
C VAL A 21 -5.56 -8.10 1.90
N THR A 22 -6.60 -7.74 2.63
CA THR A 22 -6.82 -6.34 3.04
C THR A 22 -6.63 -6.23 4.53
N TYR A 23 -5.76 -5.33 4.94
CA TYR A 23 -5.51 -5.04 6.36
C TYR A 23 -6.26 -3.77 6.72
N ILE A 24 -7.08 -3.87 7.77
CA ILE A 24 -7.91 -2.76 8.22
C ILE A 24 -7.36 -2.26 9.54
N TYR A 25 -7.20 -0.94 9.63
CA TYR A 25 -6.76 -0.27 10.84
C TYR A 25 -7.97 0.34 11.52
N LYS A 26 -8.19 -0.03 12.78
CA LYS A 26 -9.32 0.45 13.55
C LYS A 26 -8.85 1.12 14.84
N ILE A 27 -9.61 2.06 15.31
CA ILE A 27 -9.47 2.65 16.63
C ILE A 27 -10.82 2.49 17.31
N ASP A 28 -10.87 1.76 18.43
CA ASP A 28 -12.09 1.53 19.20
C ASP A 28 -13.25 1.08 18.31
N GLU A 29 -13.01 0.06 17.48
CA GLU A 29 -13.99 -0.51 16.55
C GLU A 29 -14.37 0.39 15.38
N ASN A 30 -13.79 1.57 15.30
CA ASN A 30 -14.05 2.47 14.17
C ASN A 30 -13.03 2.24 13.06
N TYR A 31 -13.52 2.07 11.85
CA TYR A 31 -12.66 1.98 10.67
C TYR A 31 -11.92 3.28 10.44
N ILE A 32 -10.61 3.22 10.30
CA ILE A 32 -9.75 4.38 10.11
C ILE A 32 -9.06 4.36 8.74
N ALA A 33 -8.53 3.21 8.36
CA ALA A 33 -7.72 3.10 7.16
C ALA A 33 -7.65 1.66 6.68
N GLU A 34 -7.24 1.46 5.43
CA GLU A 34 -7.00 0.13 4.91
C GLU A 34 -5.91 0.13 3.85
N ILE A 35 -5.30 -1.03 3.65
CA ILE A 35 -4.33 -1.26 2.59
C ILE A 35 -4.46 -2.72 2.15
N SER A 36 -4.23 -2.99 0.87
CA SER A 36 -4.34 -4.34 0.32
C SER A 36 -3.06 -4.81 -0.34
N LEU A 37 -2.82 -6.11 -0.25
CA LEU A 37 -1.83 -6.80 -1.05
C LEU A 37 -2.60 -7.64 -2.07
N VAL A 38 -2.26 -7.50 -3.34
CA VAL A 38 -2.92 -8.23 -4.44
C VAL A 38 -1.89 -9.12 -5.10
N PHE A 39 -2.23 -10.40 -5.25
CA PHE A 39 -1.28 -11.40 -5.73
C PHE A 39 -1.23 -11.51 -7.24
N ASP A 40 -2.35 -11.35 -7.91
CA ASP A 40 -2.41 -11.46 -9.36
C ASP A 40 -3.37 -10.42 -9.95
N MET A 41 -2.78 -9.45 -10.66
CA MET A 41 -3.53 -8.40 -11.36
C MET A 41 -3.70 -8.72 -12.84
N LYS A 42 -3.09 -9.82 -13.30
CA LYS A 42 -3.01 -10.17 -14.72
C LYS A 42 -2.37 -9.06 -15.54
N ASP A 43 -1.41 -8.38 -14.92
CA ASP A 43 -0.64 -7.29 -15.50
C ASP A 43 0.76 -7.40 -14.91
N ALA A 44 1.74 -7.76 -15.73
CA ALA A 44 3.11 -8.00 -15.28
C ALA A 44 3.80 -6.76 -14.75
N ASP A 45 3.27 -5.57 -15.02
CA ASP A 45 3.78 -4.37 -14.39
C ASP A 45 3.52 -4.40 -12.89
N TYR A 46 2.37 -4.93 -12.47
CA TYR A 46 1.95 -4.93 -11.07
C TYR A 46 2.27 -6.23 -10.36
N THR A 47 2.10 -7.38 -11.01
CA THR A 47 2.30 -8.66 -10.33
C THR A 47 3.06 -9.66 -11.19
N ILE A 48 3.95 -10.42 -10.55
CA ILE A 48 4.62 -11.57 -11.14
C ILE A 48 4.58 -12.64 -10.05
N ALA A 49 4.06 -13.82 -10.38
CA ALA A 49 3.88 -14.89 -9.40
C ALA A 49 5.16 -15.16 -8.62
N HIS A 50 5.05 -15.18 -7.30
CA HIS A 50 6.13 -15.47 -6.35
C HIS A 50 7.30 -14.47 -6.40
N GLN A 51 7.15 -13.37 -7.13
CA GLN A 51 8.22 -12.38 -7.25
C GLN A 51 7.75 -10.96 -6.95
N ARG A 52 6.67 -10.52 -7.57
CA ARG A 52 6.18 -9.13 -7.46
C ARG A 52 4.75 -9.13 -6.98
N ILE A 53 4.50 -8.40 -5.88
CA ILE A 53 3.17 -8.23 -5.31
C ILE A 53 2.74 -6.78 -5.48
N TYR A 54 1.44 -6.55 -5.65
CA TYR A 54 0.90 -5.22 -5.86
C TYR A 54 0.29 -4.70 -4.56
N ILE A 55 0.70 -3.50 -4.14
CA ILE A 55 0.13 -2.82 -2.98
C ILE A 55 -0.95 -1.88 -3.50
N SER A 56 -2.16 -2.05 -3.01
CA SER A 56 -3.33 -1.37 -3.53
C SER A 56 -4.15 -0.76 -2.40
N ARG A 57 -4.96 0.24 -2.75
CA ARG A 57 -6.01 0.76 -1.86
C ARG A 57 -5.50 1.24 -0.51
N LEU A 58 -4.43 2.02 -0.49
CA LEU A 58 -4.05 2.71 0.73
C LEU A 58 -5.00 3.88 0.92
N ILE A 59 -5.96 3.71 1.81
CA ILE A 59 -7.02 4.68 2.06
C ILE A 59 -7.01 5.02 3.54
N VAL A 60 -6.97 6.31 3.86
CA VAL A 60 -7.05 6.80 5.24
C VAL A 60 -8.21 7.78 5.29
N LYS A 61 -9.10 7.61 6.28
CA LYS A 61 -10.20 8.53 6.46
C LYS A 61 -9.69 9.96 6.61
N ARG A 62 -10.41 10.91 6.04
CA ARG A 62 -9.99 12.30 5.99
C ARG A 62 -9.61 12.85 7.37
N GLU A 63 -10.43 12.56 8.40
CA GLU A 63 -10.21 13.06 9.75
C GLU A 63 -8.91 12.58 10.38
N TYR A 64 -8.36 11.51 9.85
CA TYR A 64 -7.15 10.88 10.40
C TYR A 64 -5.92 11.06 9.53
N ARG A 65 -6.03 11.86 8.47
CA ARG A 65 -4.90 12.13 7.59
C ARG A 65 -3.89 13.03 8.28
N ARG A 66 -2.66 13.05 7.73
CA ARG A 66 -1.54 13.87 8.23
C ARG A 66 -1.11 13.50 9.65
N GLN A 67 -1.36 12.26 10.05
CA GLN A 67 -0.93 11.74 11.35
C GLN A 67 0.05 10.59 11.22
N GLY A 68 0.54 10.33 10.00
CA GLY A 68 1.49 9.26 9.77
C GLY A 68 0.87 7.88 9.66
N ILE A 69 -0.46 7.78 9.66
CA ILE A 69 -1.14 6.48 9.58
C ILE A 69 -0.88 5.79 8.25
N GLY A 70 -0.96 6.54 7.15
CA GLY A 70 -0.69 5.98 5.83
C GLY A 70 0.72 5.42 5.72
N LYS A 71 1.70 6.15 6.24
CA LYS A 71 3.09 5.71 6.23
C LYS A 71 3.29 4.43 7.04
N ARG A 72 2.68 4.37 8.22
CA ARG A 72 2.77 3.20 9.08
C ARG A 72 2.09 1.99 8.47
N LEU A 73 0.94 2.20 7.85
CA LEU A 73 0.20 1.13 7.22
C LEU A 73 0.96 0.60 6.00
N LEU A 74 1.57 1.50 5.23
CA LEU A 74 2.39 1.12 4.09
C LEU A 74 3.60 0.30 4.54
N SER A 75 4.28 0.74 5.61
CA SER A 75 5.40 -0.01 6.18
C SER A 75 4.98 -1.40 6.63
N PHE A 76 3.81 -1.51 7.23
CA PHE A 76 3.25 -2.77 7.66
C PHE A 76 3.04 -3.72 6.46
N ALA A 77 2.44 -3.20 5.38
CA ALA A 77 2.19 -4.00 4.19
C ALA A 77 3.50 -4.46 3.53
N ILE A 78 4.51 -3.58 3.51
CA ILE A 78 5.83 -3.93 2.98
C ILE A 78 6.43 -5.09 3.78
N GLU A 79 6.35 -5.02 5.11
CA GLU A 79 6.87 -6.10 5.95
C GLU A 79 6.12 -7.41 5.72
N LYS A 80 4.81 -7.34 5.52
CA LYS A 80 4.02 -8.53 5.21
C LYS A 80 4.43 -9.14 3.87
N ALA A 81 4.68 -8.30 2.88
CA ALA A 81 5.15 -8.78 1.57
C ALA A 81 6.50 -9.51 1.71
N LYS A 82 7.40 -8.98 2.53
CA LYS A 82 8.69 -9.63 2.81
C LYS A 82 8.49 -10.96 3.50
N GLU A 83 7.59 -11.03 4.47
CA GLU A 83 7.30 -12.28 5.19
C GLU A 83 6.74 -13.33 4.25
N MET A 84 6.03 -12.92 3.21
CA MET A 84 5.48 -13.81 2.19
C MET A 84 6.52 -14.20 1.14
N ALA A 85 7.77 -13.77 1.32
CA ALA A 85 8.90 -14.08 0.45
C ALA A 85 8.85 -13.45 -0.94
N TYR A 86 8.10 -12.35 -1.10
CA TYR A 86 8.15 -11.58 -2.34
C TYR A 86 9.44 -10.79 -2.42
N LYS A 87 9.93 -10.60 -3.64
CA LYS A 87 11.20 -9.91 -3.90
C LYS A 87 10.99 -8.45 -4.29
N GLU A 88 9.79 -8.12 -4.72
CA GLU A 88 9.44 -6.78 -5.20
C GLU A 88 8.02 -6.44 -4.84
N ALA A 89 7.77 -5.14 -4.67
CA ALA A 89 6.41 -4.62 -4.51
C ALA A 89 6.19 -3.50 -5.52
N SER A 90 5.01 -3.48 -6.11
CA SER A 90 4.63 -2.44 -7.06
C SER A 90 3.49 -1.61 -6.50
N ILE A 91 3.35 -0.40 -7.00
CA ILE A 91 2.28 0.52 -6.61
C ILE A 91 2.02 1.48 -7.76
N GLY A 92 0.77 1.90 -7.90
CA GLY A 92 0.40 2.89 -8.91
C GLY A 92 -0.12 4.15 -8.24
N VAL A 93 0.13 5.30 -8.84
CA VAL A 93 -0.33 6.56 -8.28
C VAL A 93 -0.51 7.58 -9.40
N ASP A 94 -1.54 8.42 -9.26
CA ASP A 94 -1.75 9.53 -10.19
C ASP A 94 -0.63 10.54 -10.03
N LEU A 95 -0.14 11.07 -11.14
CA LEU A 95 1.00 11.99 -11.11
C LEU A 95 0.69 13.31 -10.41
N ASP A 96 -0.58 13.69 -10.32
CA ASP A 96 -0.97 14.90 -9.60
C ASP A 96 -1.26 14.67 -8.12
N ASN A 97 -1.21 13.43 -7.67
CA ASN A 97 -1.37 13.12 -6.25
C ASN A 97 -0.01 13.22 -5.56
N TYR A 98 0.46 14.46 -5.36
CA TYR A 98 1.79 14.71 -4.82
C TYR A 98 2.03 14.11 -3.43
N PRO A 99 1.08 14.19 -2.50
CA PRO A 99 1.32 13.59 -1.17
C PRO A 99 1.57 12.10 -1.23
N ALA A 100 0.77 11.37 -2.04
CA ALA A 100 0.95 9.92 -2.17
C ALA A 100 2.25 9.61 -2.88
N LEU A 101 2.54 10.32 -3.97
CA LEU A 101 3.77 10.11 -4.72
C LEU A 101 5.00 10.29 -3.84
N LYS A 102 5.01 11.36 -3.05
CA LYS A 102 6.11 11.63 -2.13
C LYS A 102 6.25 10.50 -1.10
N LEU A 103 5.13 10.07 -0.52
CA LEU A 103 5.13 8.99 0.46
C LEU A 103 5.73 7.71 -0.13
N TYR A 104 5.32 7.35 -1.35
CA TYR A 104 5.79 6.11 -1.97
C TYR A 104 7.27 6.18 -2.30
N ILE A 105 7.72 7.30 -2.85
CA ILE A 105 9.14 7.47 -3.17
C ILE A 105 9.99 7.41 -1.88
N GLU A 106 9.55 8.09 -0.83
CA GLU A 106 10.26 8.07 0.45
C GLU A 106 10.24 6.70 1.13
N SER A 107 9.25 5.88 0.78
CA SER A 107 9.15 4.52 1.31
C SER A 107 9.95 3.51 0.50
N GLY A 108 10.67 3.96 -0.52
CA GLY A 108 11.58 3.12 -1.27
C GLY A 108 11.06 2.65 -2.64
N PHE A 109 9.91 3.15 -3.06
CA PHE A 109 9.40 2.87 -4.42
C PHE A 109 10.10 3.82 -5.38
N ASP A 110 11.38 3.56 -5.63
CA ASP A 110 12.26 4.48 -6.34
C ASP A 110 12.57 4.06 -7.77
N LYS A 111 11.98 2.98 -8.24
CA LYS A 111 12.15 2.55 -9.63
C LYS A 111 10.84 2.77 -10.39
N VAL A 112 10.95 3.33 -11.58
CA VAL A 112 9.77 3.59 -12.42
C VAL A 112 9.58 2.40 -13.36
N ILE A 113 8.38 1.79 -13.29
CA ILE A 113 8.01 0.75 -14.25
C ILE A 113 7.54 1.38 -15.53
N CYS A 114 6.59 2.30 -15.43
CA CYS A 114 6.12 3.07 -16.59
C CYS A 114 5.36 4.31 -16.15
N ILE A 115 5.21 5.25 -17.08
CA ILE A 115 4.34 6.41 -16.94
C ILE A 115 3.38 6.34 -18.11
N ASP A 116 2.08 6.43 -17.83
CA ASP A 116 1.06 6.35 -18.88
C ASP A 116 -0.10 7.25 -18.50
N LYS A 117 -1.12 7.25 -19.31
CA LYS A 117 -2.32 8.04 -19.03
C LYS A 117 -3.56 7.31 -19.49
N ASP A 118 -4.66 7.60 -18.80
CA ASP A 118 -5.97 7.08 -19.13
C ASP A 118 -6.96 8.24 -19.14
N ASP A 119 -8.26 7.93 -19.12
CA ASP A 119 -9.31 8.95 -19.15
C ASP A 119 -9.26 9.89 -17.96
N GLN A 120 -8.64 9.47 -16.87
CA GLN A 120 -8.59 10.23 -15.63
C GLN A 120 -7.30 11.00 -15.44
N GLY A 121 -6.35 10.86 -16.35
CA GLY A 121 -5.09 11.60 -16.30
C GLY A 121 -3.88 10.70 -16.36
N ALA A 122 -2.72 11.31 -16.05
CA ALA A 122 -1.45 10.60 -16.09
C ALA A 122 -1.19 9.89 -14.75
N TYR A 123 -0.59 8.72 -14.82
CA TYR A 123 -0.22 7.96 -13.64
C TYR A 123 1.15 7.31 -13.83
N ILE A 124 1.75 6.92 -12.71
CA ILE A 124 3.05 6.28 -12.70
C ILE A 124 2.95 4.96 -11.93
N LYS A 125 3.62 3.94 -12.45
CA LYS A 125 3.76 2.66 -11.75
C LYS A 125 5.17 2.60 -11.20
N LEU A 126 5.29 2.36 -9.91
CA LEU A 126 6.55 2.36 -9.19
C LEU A 126 6.86 0.99 -8.63
N LEU A 127 8.15 0.72 -8.44
CA LEU A 127 8.65 -0.55 -7.93
C LEU A 127 9.60 -0.33 -6.78
N LYS A 128 9.48 -1.20 -5.78
CA LYS A 128 10.41 -1.27 -4.66
C LYS A 128 11.02 -2.67 -4.61
N THR A 129 12.33 -2.74 -4.47
CA THR A 129 13.01 -4.01 -4.18
C THR A 129 12.86 -4.31 -2.69
N LEU A 130 12.42 -5.49 -2.37
CA LEU A 130 12.20 -5.90 -0.98
C LEU A 130 13.40 -6.62 -0.37
#